data_24632da67e8f014fa2f35c5f1a30f410
#
_entry.id   24632da67e8f014fa2f35c5f1a30f410
#
_cell.length_a   1.000
_cell.length_b   1.000
_cell.length_c   1.000
_cell.angle_alpha   90.00
_cell.angle_beta   90.00
_cell.angle_gamma   90.00
#
_symmetry.space_group_name_H-M   'P 1'
#
loop_
_entity.id
_entity.type
_entity.pdbx_description
1 polymer ?
#
loop_
_entity_poly.entity_id
_entity_poly.type
_entity_poly.pdbx_seq_one_letter_code
_entity_poly.pdbx_strand_id
1 'polypeptide(L)'
;RLKKWEEYFQSIGNKYIAAGDFNAKHTLWGSRINTPRGRTLEKYIRNSNLNVLSTGRPTYWPTDLNKTPDLLDFAITKGLNNIQANHYFITSQSRFATKPLIGKFLKS
;
A
#
# COMPACT_ATOMS: atom_id res chain seq x y z
N ARG A 1 1.40 17.65 -4.17
CA ARG A 1 0.82 16.40 -3.71
C ARG A 1 1.26 15.23 -4.53
N LEU A 2 0.96 15.22 -5.84
CA LEU A 2 1.54 14.23 -6.72
C LEU A 2 3.06 14.27 -6.65
N LYS A 3 3.63 15.47 -6.57
CA LYS A 3 5.06 15.65 -6.51
C LYS A 3 5.69 14.98 -5.28
N LYS A 4 4.99 15.01 -4.14
CA LYS A 4 5.50 14.34 -2.93
C LYS A 4 5.54 12.83 -3.09
N TRP A 5 4.51 12.24 -3.71
CA TRP A 5 4.53 10.81 -4.00
C TRP A 5 5.64 10.48 -4.99
N GLU A 6 5.80 11.30 -6.02
CA GLU A 6 6.85 11.13 -7.00
C GLU A 6 8.24 11.13 -6.34
N GLU A 7 8.50 12.12 -5.49
CA GLU A 7 9.77 12.21 -4.78
C GLU A 7 10.02 10.99 -3.91
N TYR A 8 9.00 10.57 -3.17
CA TYR A 8 9.13 9.43 -2.29
C TYR A 8 9.45 8.15 -3.07
N PHE A 9 8.67 7.84 -4.09
CA PHE A 9 8.84 6.59 -4.82
C PHE A 9 10.10 6.60 -5.69
N GLN A 10 10.45 7.74 -6.26
CA GLN A 10 11.69 7.83 -7.03
C GLN A 10 12.93 7.66 -6.15
N SER A 11 12.85 8.05 -4.88
CA SER A 11 13.96 7.87 -3.95
C SER A 11 14.24 6.39 -3.65
N ILE A 12 13.24 5.53 -3.81
CA ILE A 12 13.41 4.10 -3.56
C ILE A 12 14.20 3.43 -4.69
N GLY A 13 13.99 3.88 -5.92
CA GLY A 13 14.67 3.31 -7.08
C GLY A 13 13.71 2.73 -8.10
N ASN A 14 14.22 1.84 -8.96
CA ASN A 14 13.47 1.33 -10.11
C ASN A 14 12.88 -0.07 -9.89
N LYS A 15 13.17 -0.70 -8.76
CA LYS A 15 12.73 -2.06 -8.50
C LYS A 15 12.49 -2.21 -7.00
N TYR A 16 11.23 -2.34 -6.59
CA TYR A 16 10.91 -2.33 -5.18
C TYR A 16 9.53 -2.89 -4.87
N ILE A 17 9.33 -3.20 -3.60
CA ILE A 17 8.04 -3.36 -2.97
C ILE A 17 8.00 -2.37 -1.81
N ALA A 18 7.04 -1.45 -1.85
CA ALA A 18 6.80 -0.52 -0.76
C ALA A 18 5.52 -0.97 -0.07
N ALA A 19 5.62 -1.35 1.20
CA ALA A 19 4.51 -1.95 1.92
C ALA A 19 4.30 -1.27 3.26
N GLY A 20 3.05 -1.11 3.65
CA GLY A 20 2.68 -0.56 4.94
C GLY A 20 1.44 0.31 4.87
N ASP A 21 1.29 1.16 5.87
CA ASP A 21 0.19 2.12 5.94
C ASP A 21 0.67 3.46 5.37
N PHE A 22 0.15 3.80 4.19
CA PHE A 22 0.51 5.05 3.52
C PHE A 22 -0.35 6.23 3.96
N ASN A 23 -1.26 6.00 4.91
CA ASN A 23 -2.22 6.99 5.33
C ASN A 23 -3.01 7.54 4.13
N ALA A 24 -3.39 6.64 3.24
CA ALA A 24 -4.04 6.98 1.98
C ALA A 24 -5.10 5.92 1.67
N LYS A 25 -6.37 6.26 1.87
CA LYS A 25 -7.46 5.30 1.67
C LYS A 25 -8.05 5.41 0.28
N HIS A 26 -8.30 4.26 -0.33
CA HIS A 26 -8.98 4.18 -1.61
C HIS A 26 -9.69 2.84 -1.76
N THR A 27 -10.86 2.86 -2.39
CA THR A 27 -11.64 1.64 -2.58
C THR A 27 -10.95 0.67 -3.53
N LEU A 28 -10.06 1.14 -4.40
CA LEU A 28 -9.33 0.26 -5.30
C LEU A 28 -8.46 -0.75 -4.58
N TRP A 29 -7.92 -0.41 -3.42
CA TRP A 29 -7.18 -1.39 -2.63
C TRP A 29 -7.96 -1.96 -1.46
N GLY A 30 -9.21 -1.57 -1.32
CA GLY A 30 -10.11 -2.19 -0.36
C GLY A 30 -10.42 -1.36 0.88
N SER A 31 -10.01 -0.09 0.91
CA SER A 31 -10.41 0.81 1.98
C SER A 31 -11.90 1.15 1.84
N ARG A 32 -12.51 1.54 2.95
CA ARG A 32 -13.94 1.84 2.96
C ARG A 32 -14.30 3.12 2.23
N ILE A 33 -13.40 4.09 2.18
CA ILE A 33 -13.64 5.38 1.56
C ILE A 33 -12.42 5.81 0.73
N ASN A 34 -12.61 6.85 -0.07
CA ASN A 34 -11.53 7.48 -0.81
C ASN A 34 -11.20 8.81 -0.14
N THR A 35 -10.00 8.90 0.43
CA THR A 35 -9.53 10.17 0.99
C THR A 35 -8.84 10.99 -0.10
N PRO A 36 -8.69 12.31 0.08
CA PRO A 36 -7.93 13.11 -0.88
C PRO A 36 -6.52 12.57 -1.11
N ARG A 37 -5.86 12.16 -0.05
CA ARG A 37 -4.52 11.57 -0.15
C ARG A 37 -4.54 10.24 -0.90
N GLY A 38 -5.58 9.45 -0.67
CA GLY A 38 -5.77 8.19 -1.41
C GLY A 38 -6.00 8.41 -2.89
N ARG A 39 -6.82 9.40 -3.25
CA ARG A 39 -7.05 9.72 -4.65
C ARG A 39 -5.77 10.18 -5.34
N THR A 40 -4.96 10.99 -4.66
CA THR A 40 -3.70 11.47 -5.20
C THR A 40 -2.73 10.32 -5.40
N LEU A 41 -2.66 9.40 -4.46
CA LEU A 41 -1.80 8.22 -4.58
C LEU A 41 -2.27 7.32 -5.72
N GLU A 42 -3.57 7.08 -5.84
CA GLU A 42 -4.10 6.26 -6.93
C GLU A 42 -3.74 6.86 -8.28
N LYS A 43 -3.86 8.17 -8.41
CA LYS A 43 -3.51 8.85 -9.65
C LYS A 43 -2.02 8.69 -9.96
N TYR A 44 -1.17 8.80 -8.95
CA TYR A 44 0.26 8.61 -9.14
C TYR A 44 0.57 7.17 -9.59
N ILE A 45 -0.04 6.19 -8.94
CA ILE A 45 0.14 4.78 -9.27
C ILE A 45 -0.26 4.53 -10.72
N ARG A 46 -1.41 5.02 -11.12
CA ARG A 46 -1.94 4.85 -12.47
C ARG A 46 -1.05 5.52 -13.51
N ASN A 47 -0.60 6.74 -13.23
CA ASN A 47 0.23 7.49 -14.18
C ASN A 47 1.67 6.98 -14.26
N SER A 48 2.14 6.32 -13.22
CA SER A 48 3.51 5.81 -13.15
C SER A 48 3.62 4.33 -13.45
N ASN A 49 2.50 3.71 -13.83
CA ASN A 49 2.44 2.29 -14.18
C ASN A 49 2.97 1.39 -13.06
N LEU A 50 2.59 1.70 -11.83
CA LEU A 50 2.92 0.90 -10.66
C LEU A 50 1.81 -0.12 -10.41
N ASN A 51 2.12 -1.16 -9.66
CA ASN A 51 1.15 -2.18 -9.28
C ASN A 51 0.82 -2.08 -7.80
N VAL A 52 -0.42 -2.44 -7.46
CA VAL A 52 -0.87 -2.50 -6.08
C VAL A 52 -1.16 -3.93 -5.71
N LEU A 53 -0.68 -4.35 -4.56
CA LEU A 53 -1.01 -5.65 -3.97
C LEU A 53 -1.74 -5.40 -2.65
N SER A 54 -2.92 -5.96 -2.53
CA SER A 54 -3.75 -5.76 -1.35
C SER A 54 -4.58 -7.02 -1.10
N THR A 55 -4.86 -7.29 0.16
CA THR A 55 -5.76 -8.39 0.51
C THR A 55 -7.21 -8.04 0.17
N GLY A 56 -7.52 -6.74 0.05
CA GLY A 56 -8.89 -6.28 -0.10
C GLY A 56 -9.72 -6.40 1.19
N ARG A 57 -9.09 -6.77 2.30
CA ARG A 57 -9.74 -6.98 3.59
C ARG A 57 -9.12 -6.06 4.64
N PRO A 58 -9.86 -5.79 5.74
CA PRO A 58 -9.31 -4.93 6.79
C PRO A 58 -7.96 -5.43 7.30
N THR A 59 -7.07 -4.49 7.54
CA THR A 59 -5.77 -4.72 8.16
C THR A 59 -5.68 -4.03 9.51
N TYR A 60 -6.68 -3.21 9.84
CA TYR A 60 -6.77 -2.51 11.13
C TYR A 60 -8.09 -2.88 11.79
N TRP A 61 -8.00 -3.32 13.03
CA TRP A 61 -9.16 -3.74 13.82
C TRP A 61 -9.21 -2.90 15.08
N PRO A 62 -10.12 -1.92 15.13
CA PRO A 62 -10.22 -1.05 16.31
C PRO A 62 -10.60 -1.85 17.56
N THR A 63 -10.11 -1.43 18.72
CA THR A 63 -10.55 -2.00 19.98
C THR A 63 -11.95 -1.55 20.36
N ASP A 64 -12.37 -0.38 19.87
CA ASP A 64 -13.71 0.15 20.08
C ASP A 64 -14.68 -0.55 19.13
N LEU A 65 -15.63 -1.29 19.72
CA LEU A 65 -16.60 -2.06 18.93
C LEU A 65 -17.55 -1.19 18.10
N ASN A 66 -17.62 0.10 18.39
CA ASN A 66 -18.44 1.03 17.62
C ASN A 66 -17.73 1.54 16.36
N LYS A 67 -16.45 1.24 16.24
CA LYS A 67 -15.70 1.62 15.05
C LYS A 67 -15.58 0.44 14.10
N THR A 68 -15.51 0.73 12.81
CA THR A 68 -15.46 -0.28 11.77
C THR A 68 -14.02 -0.59 11.39
N PRO A 69 -13.67 -1.87 11.25
CA PRO A 69 -12.37 -2.25 10.69
C PRO A 69 -12.18 -1.65 9.31
N ASP A 70 -10.94 -1.41 8.93
CA ASP A 70 -10.63 -0.81 7.64
C ASP A 70 -9.33 -1.37 7.09
N LEU A 71 -9.13 -1.22 5.79
CA LEU A 71 -7.88 -1.58 5.16
C LEU A 71 -6.98 -0.35 5.13
N LEU A 72 -5.87 -0.42 5.83
CA LEU A 72 -4.88 0.65 5.90
C LEU A 72 -3.56 0.26 5.26
N ASP A 73 -3.23 -1.04 5.27
CA ASP A 73 -1.93 -1.54 4.85
C ASP A 73 -2.04 -2.28 3.52
N PHE A 74 -1.16 -1.94 2.59
CA PHE A 74 -1.09 -2.59 1.29
C PHE A 74 0.31 -2.36 0.72
N ALA A 75 0.57 -2.92 -0.44
CA ALA A 75 1.88 -2.82 -1.07
C ALA A 75 1.78 -2.19 -2.46
N ILE A 76 2.81 -1.43 -2.80
CA ILE A 76 2.98 -0.86 -4.13
C ILE A 76 4.28 -1.40 -4.68
N THR A 77 4.28 -1.89 -5.92
CA THR A 77 5.46 -2.50 -6.51
C THR A 77 5.84 -1.85 -7.82
N LYS A 78 7.13 -1.90 -8.12
CA LYS A 78 7.68 -1.44 -9.38
C LYS A 78 8.77 -2.40 -9.83
N GLY A 79 8.76 -2.75 -11.12
CA GLY A 79 9.85 -3.51 -11.71
C GLY A 79 9.91 -4.98 -11.35
N LEU A 80 8.86 -5.53 -10.72
CA LEU A 80 8.81 -6.94 -10.35
C LEU A 80 7.76 -7.65 -11.20
N ASN A 81 8.01 -8.92 -11.53
CA ASN A 81 6.96 -9.71 -12.14
C ASN A 81 5.95 -10.15 -11.08
N ASN A 82 4.80 -10.65 -11.53
CA ASN A 82 3.71 -10.99 -10.62
C ASN A 82 4.09 -12.09 -9.64
N ILE A 83 4.93 -13.03 -10.06
CA ILE A 83 5.35 -14.14 -9.20
C ILE A 83 6.21 -13.62 -8.05
N GLN A 84 7.19 -12.78 -8.37
CA GLN A 84 8.05 -12.18 -7.35
C GLN A 84 7.26 -11.31 -6.38
N ALA A 85 6.40 -10.47 -6.92
CA ALA A 85 5.61 -9.54 -6.12
C ALA A 85 4.68 -10.30 -5.17
N ASN A 86 3.99 -11.31 -5.67
CA ASN A 86 3.08 -12.10 -4.84
C ASN A 86 3.81 -12.88 -3.75
N HIS A 87 4.98 -13.41 -4.06
CA HIS A 87 5.78 -14.11 -3.07
C HIS A 87 6.14 -13.21 -1.89
N TYR A 88 6.65 -12.02 -2.18
CA TYR A 88 7.00 -11.07 -1.13
C TYR A 88 5.78 -10.60 -0.36
N PHE A 89 4.68 -10.37 -1.05
CA PHE A 89 3.45 -9.91 -0.42
C PHE A 89 2.91 -10.94 0.57
N ILE A 90 2.84 -12.20 0.15
CA ILE A 90 2.36 -13.28 1.01
C ILE A 90 3.24 -13.42 2.25
N THR A 91 4.55 -13.35 2.06
CA THR A 91 5.51 -13.46 3.16
C THR A 91 5.34 -12.35 4.19
N SER A 92 4.96 -11.16 3.76
CA SER A 92 4.85 -10.00 4.64
C SER A 92 3.47 -9.80 5.26
N GLN A 93 2.45 -10.57 4.86
CA GLN A 93 1.07 -10.35 5.34
C GLN A 93 0.91 -10.46 6.86
N SER A 94 1.63 -11.36 7.50
CA SER A 94 1.53 -11.49 8.95
C SER A 94 1.94 -10.21 9.67
N ARG A 95 2.83 -9.44 9.07
CA ARG A 95 3.26 -8.17 9.63
C ARG A 95 2.15 -7.12 9.57
N PHE A 96 1.34 -7.15 8.51
CA PHE A 96 0.22 -6.22 8.38
C PHE A 96 -0.80 -6.45 9.49
N ALA A 97 -1.03 -7.70 9.86
CA ALA A 97 -2.01 -8.04 10.86
C ALA A 97 -1.56 -7.69 12.29
N THR A 98 -0.26 -7.74 12.55
CA THR A 98 0.27 -7.55 13.89
C THR A 98 0.82 -6.17 14.14
N LYS A 99 1.43 -5.58 13.12
CA LYS A 99 2.08 -4.27 13.29
C LYS A 99 2.18 -3.58 11.93
N PRO A 100 1.49 -2.46 11.74
CA PRO A 100 1.59 -1.71 10.48
C PRO A 100 3.03 -1.35 10.18
N LEU A 101 3.40 -1.45 8.91
CA LEU A 101 4.75 -1.17 8.43
C LEU A 101 4.73 0.13 7.62
N ILE A 102 4.83 1.25 8.30
CA ILE A 102 4.77 2.54 7.63
C ILE A 102 6.10 2.83 6.95
N GLY A 103 6.04 3.06 5.64
CA GLY A 103 7.23 3.44 4.88
C GLY A 103 8.27 2.36 4.68
N LYS A 104 7.95 1.11 4.99
CA LYS A 104 8.88 0.01 4.74
C LYS A 104 8.85 -0.43 3.29
N PHE A 105 10.01 -0.86 2.79
CA PHE A 105 10.12 -1.35 1.43
C PHE A 105 11.29 -2.33 1.32
N LEU A 106 11.26 -3.12 0.25
CA LEU A 106 12.34 -4.03 -0.09
C LEU A 106 12.80 -3.70 -1.49
N LYS A 107 14.11 -3.59 -1.67
CA LYS A 107 14.71 -3.47 -2.99
C LYS A 107 15.17 -4.85 -3.42
N SER A 108 14.88 -5.18 -4.66
CA SER A 108 15.36 -6.45 -5.21
C SER A 108 16.47 -6.26 -6.21
#